data_98e853901c1a9e2bbb3b51561a888adb
#
_entry.id   98e853901c1a9e2bbb3b51561a888adb
#
_cell.length_a   1.000
_cell.length_b   1.000
_cell.length_c   1.000
_cell.angle_alpha   90.00
_cell.angle_beta   90.00
_cell.angle_gamma   90.00
#
_symmetry.space_group_name_H-M   'P 1'
#
loop_
_entity.id
_entity.type
_entity.pdbx_description
1 polymer ?
#
loop_
_entity_poly.entity_id
_entity_poly.type
_entity_poly.pdbx_seq_one_letter_code
_entity_poly.pdbx_strand_id
1 'polypeptide(L)'
;MQGTKIRLLAGSLLMMATAGYVQAEALQPDPAWQQGTLANGFQWQVLSTPQRPSDRVEIRLVVNIGSLSESAQQTGYSHLIPRIALTQSGSLQPMQARSLWQQGIDPKRPLPPAIVSYDYTHFNLSLPILGSIP
;
A
#
# COMPACT_ATOMS: atom_id res chain seq x y z
N MET A 1 57.00 16.12 34.36
CA MET A 1 56.39 15.19 33.33
C MET A 1 54.92 14.89 33.57
N GLN A 2 54.14 15.76 34.24
CA GLN A 2 52.72 15.53 34.49
C GLN A 2 51.73 16.38 33.65
N GLY A 3 52.23 17.35 32.89
CA GLY A 3 51.38 18.27 32.12
C GLY A 3 50.87 17.75 30.78
N THR A 4 51.53 16.77 30.20
CA THR A 4 51.20 16.29 28.82
C THR A 4 50.06 15.30 28.78
N LYS A 5 49.79 14.56 29.87
CA LYS A 5 48.71 13.55 29.90
C LYS A 5 47.32 14.15 30.09
N ILE A 6 47.24 15.34 30.73
CA ILE A 6 45.95 16.04 30.98
C ILE A 6 45.42 16.69 29.67
N ARG A 7 46.33 17.15 28.79
CA ARG A 7 45.95 17.80 27.52
C ARG A 7 45.37 16.80 26.48
N LEU A 8 45.82 15.56 26.54
CA LEU A 8 45.31 14.50 25.64
C LEU A 8 43.90 14.00 26.04
N LEU A 9 43.60 14.02 27.34
CA LEU A 9 42.26 13.65 27.83
C LEU A 9 41.19 14.73 27.57
N ALA A 10 41.58 16.01 27.61
CA ALA A 10 40.65 17.10 27.31
C ALA A 10 40.32 17.20 25.80
N GLY A 11 41.22 16.79 24.92
CA GLY A 11 41.00 16.78 23.48
C GLY A 11 40.05 15.67 23.03
N SER A 12 40.09 14.51 23.66
CA SER A 12 39.17 13.39 23.32
C SER A 12 37.73 13.59 23.86
N LEU A 13 37.57 14.35 24.93
CA LEU A 13 36.23 14.66 25.48
C LEU A 13 35.48 15.70 24.63
N LEU A 14 36.21 16.58 23.93
CA LEU A 14 35.62 17.63 23.11
C LEU A 14 35.14 17.09 21.74
N MET A 15 35.65 15.97 21.28
CA MET A 15 35.21 15.34 20.01
C MET A 15 33.92 14.52 20.16
N MET A 16 33.47 14.17 21.34
CA MET A 16 32.20 13.46 21.56
C MET A 16 30.96 14.38 21.63
N ALA A 17 31.16 15.69 21.73
CA ALA A 17 30.05 16.63 21.87
C ALA A 17 29.44 17.12 20.54
N THR A 18 29.98 16.70 19.38
CA THR A 18 29.47 17.09 18.05
C THR A 18 28.79 15.94 17.29
N ALA A 19 28.29 14.95 18.01
CA ALA A 19 27.29 14.05 17.43
C ALA A 19 26.00 14.86 17.21
N GLY A 20 25.98 15.66 16.14
CA GLY A 20 24.80 16.38 15.71
C GLY A 20 23.66 15.37 15.56
N TYR A 21 22.55 15.61 16.23
CA TYR A 21 21.32 14.87 16.01
C TYR A 21 20.96 15.07 14.53
N VAL A 22 21.21 14.06 13.70
CA VAL A 22 20.65 14.01 12.36
C VAL A 22 19.15 13.76 12.57
N GLN A 23 18.39 14.84 12.67
CA GLN A 23 16.94 14.75 12.56
C GLN A 23 16.63 14.36 11.13
N ALA A 24 16.19 13.12 10.94
CA ALA A 24 15.60 12.73 9.68
C ALA A 24 14.36 13.62 9.47
N GLU A 25 14.40 14.47 8.46
CA GLU A 25 13.25 15.25 8.05
C GLU A 25 12.13 14.30 7.68
N ALA A 26 10.96 14.45 8.30
CA ALA A 26 9.81 13.61 7.98
C ALA A 26 9.46 13.83 6.51
N LEU A 27 9.48 12.75 5.74
CA LEU A 27 9.08 12.77 4.33
C LEU A 27 7.67 13.35 4.23
N GLN A 28 7.54 14.50 3.59
CA GLN A 28 6.23 15.08 3.31
C GLN A 28 5.59 14.28 2.17
N PRO A 29 4.31 13.91 2.31
CA PRO A 29 3.57 13.29 1.20
C PRO A 29 3.59 14.22 -0.02
N ASP A 30 3.73 13.63 -1.21
CA ASP A 30 3.58 14.38 -2.46
C ASP A 30 2.22 15.10 -2.46
N PRO A 31 2.17 16.44 -2.65
CA PRO A 31 0.93 17.20 -2.63
C PRO A 31 -0.07 16.80 -3.73
N ALA A 32 0.37 16.04 -4.74
CA ALA A 32 -0.53 15.47 -5.74
C ALA A 32 -1.41 14.33 -5.17
N TRP A 33 -1.06 13.74 -4.02
CA TRP A 33 -1.87 12.75 -3.35
C TRP A 33 -3.02 13.41 -2.58
N GLN A 34 -4.23 13.03 -2.92
CA GLN A 34 -5.40 13.29 -2.09
C GLN A 34 -5.64 12.07 -1.20
N GLN A 35 -5.82 12.29 0.08
CA GLN A 35 -6.02 11.20 1.03
C GLN A 35 -7.00 11.58 2.13
N GLY A 36 -7.61 10.58 2.74
CA GLY A 36 -8.54 10.79 3.84
C GLY A 36 -8.89 9.50 4.56
N THR A 37 -9.65 9.66 5.63
CA THR A 37 -10.16 8.55 6.44
C THR A 37 -11.67 8.72 6.59
N LEU A 38 -12.41 7.66 6.33
CA LEU A 38 -13.85 7.62 6.54
C LEU A 38 -14.19 7.38 8.03
N ALA A 39 -15.42 7.65 8.43
CA ALA A 39 -15.87 7.49 9.81
C ALA A 39 -15.72 6.06 10.37
N ASN A 40 -15.70 5.06 9.50
CA ASN A 40 -15.47 3.65 9.84
C ASN A 40 -13.99 3.27 9.94
N GLY A 41 -13.05 4.24 9.81
CA GLY A 41 -11.60 4.00 9.84
C GLY A 41 -11.00 3.59 8.51
N PHE A 42 -11.79 3.45 7.43
CA PHE A 42 -11.26 3.15 6.10
C PHE A 42 -10.42 4.32 5.57
N GLN A 43 -9.18 4.04 5.19
CA GLN A 43 -8.26 5.02 4.62
C GLN A 43 -8.28 4.94 3.10
N TRP A 44 -8.29 6.09 2.43
CA TRP A 44 -8.25 6.16 0.99
C TRP A 44 -7.19 7.15 0.52
N GLN A 45 -6.63 6.86 -0.63
CA GLN A 45 -5.64 7.70 -1.31
C GLN A 45 -5.96 7.74 -2.80
N VAL A 46 -5.89 8.92 -3.39
CA VAL A 46 -6.12 9.14 -4.83
C VAL A 46 -4.96 9.95 -5.39
N LEU A 47 -4.37 9.45 -6.47
CA LEU A 47 -3.38 10.17 -7.24
C LEU A 47 -3.90 10.36 -8.66
N SER A 48 -4.03 11.60 -9.10
CA SER A 48 -4.35 11.92 -10.48
C SER A 48 -3.07 11.95 -11.32
N THR A 49 -3.00 11.08 -12.32
CA THR A 49 -1.85 10.98 -13.24
C THR A 49 -2.29 11.21 -14.68
N PRO A 50 -2.60 12.45 -15.09
CA PRO A 50 -3.17 12.73 -16.41
C PRO A 50 -2.26 12.33 -17.57
N GLN A 51 -1.00 12.09 -17.30
CA GLN A 51 0.01 11.77 -18.30
C GLN A 51 0.26 10.27 -18.50
N ARG A 52 -0.16 9.38 -17.56
CA ARG A 52 0.10 7.93 -17.64
C ARG A 52 -0.80 7.12 -16.71
N PRO A 53 -1.44 6.08 -17.18
CA PRO A 53 -2.09 5.94 -18.49
C PRO A 53 -3.38 6.76 -18.48
N SER A 54 -3.61 7.58 -19.48
CA SER A 54 -4.77 8.46 -19.57
C SER A 54 -6.07 7.72 -19.91
N ASP A 55 -6.01 6.42 -20.17
CA ASP A 55 -7.12 5.59 -20.63
C ASP A 55 -7.70 4.65 -19.56
N ARG A 56 -7.10 4.60 -18.38
CA ARG A 56 -7.50 3.65 -17.33
C ARG A 56 -7.43 4.25 -15.93
N VAL A 57 -8.28 3.72 -15.05
CA VAL A 57 -8.23 3.96 -13.60
C VAL A 57 -7.74 2.68 -12.92
N GLU A 58 -6.67 2.78 -12.16
CA GLU A 58 -6.14 1.71 -11.34
C GLU A 58 -6.72 1.81 -9.93
N ILE A 59 -7.41 0.78 -9.49
CA ILE A 59 -7.99 0.68 -8.16
C ILE A 59 -7.28 -0.44 -7.40
N ARG A 60 -6.82 -0.13 -6.20
CA ARG A 60 -6.19 -1.11 -5.31
C ARG A 60 -6.83 -1.05 -3.94
N LEU A 61 -7.30 -2.18 -3.46
CA LEU A 61 -7.73 -2.35 -2.07
C LEU A 61 -6.69 -3.18 -1.34
N VAL A 62 -6.17 -2.65 -0.26
CA VAL A 62 -5.20 -3.33 0.62
C VAL A 62 -5.91 -3.67 1.92
N VAL A 63 -5.88 -4.93 2.29
CA VAL A 63 -6.38 -5.41 3.58
C VAL A 63 -5.17 -5.98 4.33
N ASN A 64 -4.86 -5.43 5.51
CA ASN A 64 -3.71 -5.83 6.32
C ASN A 64 -4.02 -7.13 7.09
N ILE A 65 -4.42 -8.17 6.36
CA ILE A 65 -4.68 -9.52 6.83
C ILE A 65 -4.16 -10.48 5.77
N GLY A 66 -3.40 -11.48 6.18
CA GLY A 66 -2.87 -12.53 5.32
C GLY A 66 -2.84 -13.88 6.05
N SER A 67 -2.10 -14.83 5.51
CA SER A 67 -2.08 -16.21 6.02
C SER A 67 -1.52 -16.34 7.44
N LEU A 68 -0.69 -15.41 7.91
CA LEU A 68 -0.21 -15.39 9.31
C LEU A 68 -1.30 -15.09 10.34
N SER A 69 -2.40 -14.50 9.91
CA SER A 69 -3.54 -14.19 10.79
C SER A 69 -4.47 -15.39 10.98
N GLU A 70 -4.22 -16.50 10.29
CA GLU A 70 -5.04 -17.70 10.36
C GLU A 70 -4.77 -18.50 11.63
N SER A 71 -5.82 -18.96 12.29
CA SER A 71 -5.71 -20.01 13.30
C SER A 71 -5.61 -21.39 12.64
N ALA A 72 -5.25 -22.41 13.40
CA ALA A 72 -5.18 -23.78 12.88
C ALA A 72 -6.50 -24.28 12.27
N GLN A 73 -7.65 -23.79 12.77
CA GLN A 73 -8.98 -24.11 12.27
C GLN A 73 -9.39 -23.30 11.04
N GLN A 74 -8.63 -22.25 10.69
CA GLN A 74 -8.92 -21.31 9.61
C GLN A 74 -7.91 -21.40 8.47
N THR A 75 -7.04 -22.43 8.49
CA THR A 75 -6.01 -22.62 7.47
C THR A 75 -6.61 -22.60 6.07
N GLY A 76 -6.11 -21.69 5.21
CA GLY A 76 -6.54 -21.52 3.84
C GLY A 76 -7.66 -20.49 3.63
N TYR A 77 -8.26 -19.93 4.69
CA TYR A 77 -9.33 -18.94 4.56
C TYR A 77 -8.87 -17.66 3.89
N SER A 78 -7.65 -17.20 4.15
CA SER A 78 -7.09 -16.01 3.51
C SER A 78 -7.01 -16.13 1.99
N HIS A 79 -6.85 -17.36 1.47
CA HIS A 79 -6.87 -17.63 0.04
C HIS A 79 -8.27 -17.86 -0.52
N LEU A 80 -9.16 -18.42 0.29
CA LEU A 80 -10.54 -18.73 -0.11
C LEU A 80 -11.42 -17.47 -0.17
N ILE A 81 -11.36 -16.63 0.86
CA ILE A 81 -12.22 -15.44 1.02
C ILE A 81 -12.10 -14.48 -0.18
N PRO A 82 -10.90 -14.10 -0.65
CA PRO A 82 -10.76 -13.24 -1.82
C PRO A 82 -11.38 -13.83 -3.08
N ARG A 83 -11.25 -15.14 -3.28
CA ARG A 83 -11.87 -15.83 -4.43
C ARG A 83 -13.39 -15.78 -4.38
N ILE A 84 -13.98 -15.98 -3.21
CA ILE A 84 -15.43 -15.84 -3.02
C ILE A 84 -15.86 -14.39 -3.23
N ALA A 85 -15.15 -13.43 -2.66
CA ALA A 85 -15.45 -12.00 -2.81
C ALA A 85 -15.44 -11.54 -4.27
N LEU A 86 -14.54 -12.08 -5.10
CA LEU A 86 -14.46 -11.79 -6.53
C LEU A 86 -15.62 -12.39 -7.34
N THR A 87 -16.28 -13.43 -6.83
CA THR A 87 -17.37 -14.11 -7.51
C THR A 87 -18.75 -13.76 -6.95
N GLN A 88 -18.79 -13.25 -5.74
CA GLN A 88 -20.02 -12.89 -5.02
C GLN A 88 -19.92 -11.44 -4.54
N SER A 89 -20.36 -10.52 -5.36
CA SER A 89 -20.32 -9.10 -5.04
C SER A 89 -21.73 -8.58 -4.76
N GLY A 90 -22.13 -8.62 -3.50
CA GLY A 90 -23.32 -7.93 -2.98
C GLY A 90 -24.58 -8.06 -3.86
N SER A 91 -24.92 -6.99 -4.55
CA SER A 91 -26.09 -6.91 -5.44
C SER A 91 -25.85 -7.45 -6.86
N LEU A 92 -24.60 -7.79 -7.22
CA LEU A 92 -24.29 -8.30 -8.56
C LEU A 92 -24.51 -9.81 -8.63
N GLN A 93 -25.11 -10.25 -9.73
CA GLN A 93 -25.16 -11.68 -10.03
C GLN A 93 -23.75 -12.24 -10.29
N PRO A 94 -23.46 -13.50 -9.94
CA PRO A 94 -22.11 -14.08 -10.05
C PRO A 94 -21.47 -13.92 -11.43
N MET A 95 -22.25 -14.00 -12.51
CA MET A 95 -21.75 -13.79 -13.87
C MET A 95 -21.36 -12.34 -14.13
N GLN A 96 -22.08 -11.38 -13.59
CA GLN A 96 -21.78 -9.95 -13.72
C GLN A 96 -20.53 -9.59 -12.92
N ALA A 97 -20.38 -10.10 -11.72
CA ALA A 97 -19.18 -9.92 -10.92
C ALA A 97 -17.95 -10.48 -11.63
N ARG A 98 -18.05 -11.68 -12.19
CA ARG A 98 -16.95 -12.30 -12.95
C ARG A 98 -16.60 -11.48 -14.20
N SER A 99 -17.59 -11.00 -14.95
CA SER A 99 -17.39 -10.17 -16.13
C SER A 99 -16.69 -8.86 -15.78
N LEU A 100 -17.09 -8.20 -14.67
CA LEU A 100 -16.46 -6.98 -14.20
C LEU A 100 -14.97 -7.20 -13.90
N TRP A 101 -14.65 -8.29 -13.18
CA TRP A 101 -13.25 -8.60 -12.85
C TRP A 101 -12.44 -8.98 -14.09
N GLN A 102 -13.02 -9.66 -15.06
CA GLN A 102 -12.34 -9.96 -16.34
C GLN A 102 -12.04 -8.69 -17.12
N GLN A 103 -12.95 -7.73 -17.17
CA GLN A 103 -12.73 -6.43 -17.80
C GLN A 103 -11.70 -5.58 -17.04
N GLY A 104 -11.60 -5.78 -15.73
CA GLY A 104 -10.66 -5.09 -14.86
C GLY A 104 -9.21 -5.59 -14.93
N ILE A 105 -8.92 -6.59 -15.77
CA ILE A 105 -7.56 -7.04 -16.01
C ILE A 105 -6.99 -6.27 -17.21
N ASP A 106 -5.93 -5.48 -16.97
CA ASP A 106 -5.22 -4.83 -18.06
C ASP A 106 -4.46 -5.87 -18.88
N PRO A 107 -4.78 -6.05 -20.17
CA PRO A 107 -4.10 -7.04 -21.03
C PRO A 107 -2.61 -6.76 -21.22
N LYS A 108 -2.17 -5.51 -21.05
CA LYS A 108 -0.76 -5.12 -21.15
C LYS A 108 0.02 -5.36 -19.85
N ARG A 109 -0.68 -5.42 -18.72
CA ARG A 109 -0.12 -5.63 -17.38
C ARG A 109 -1.04 -6.52 -16.55
N PRO A 110 -1.13 -7.81 -16.90
CA PRO A 110 -2.03 -8.70 -16.21
C PRO A 110 -1.58 -8.88 -14.75
N LEU A 111 -2.29 -8.26 -13.82
CA LEU A 111 -2.16 -8.53 -12.40
C LEU A 111 -3.29 -9.47 -11.98
N PRO A 112 -3.01 -10.45 -11.13
CA PRO A 112 -4.08 -11.24 -10.51
C PRO A 112 -5.06 -10.31 -9.81
N PRO A 113 -6.37 -10.56 -9.92
CA PRO A 113 -7.40 -9.72 -9.29
C PRO A 113 -7.30 -9.73 -7.75
N ALA A 114 -6.73 -10.78 -7.17
CA ALA A 114 -6.37 -10.83 -5.76
C ALA A 114 -5.02 -11.53 -5.57
N ILE A 115 -4.20 -10.97 -4.68
CA ILE A 115 -2.92 -11.51 -4.25
C ILE A 115 -2.96 -11.62 -2.74
N VAL A 116 -2.73 -12.82 -2.21
CA VAL A 116 -2.65 -13.08 -0.76
C VAL A 116 -1.21 -13.33 -0.38
N SER A 117 -0.74 -12.58 0.61
CA SER A 117 0.58 -12.73 1.22
C SER A 117 0.45 -13.21 2.67
N TYR A 118 1.54 -13.17 3.41
CA TYR A 118 1.57 -13.57 4.81
C TYR A 118 0.80 -12.61 5.72
N ASP A 119 0.92 -11.31 5.49
CA ASP A 119 0.43 -10.23 6.35
C ASP A 119 -0.57 -9.29 5.67
N TYR A 120 -0.79 -9.42 4.36
CA TYR A 120 -1.74 -8.59 3.61
C TYR A 120 -2.43 -9.35 2.48
N THR A 121 -3.55 -8.79 2.04
CA THR A 121 -4.28 -9.19 0.83
C THR A 121 -4.51 -7.96 -0.04
N HIS A 122 -4.14 -8.04 -1.31
CA HIS A 122 -4.39 -7.00 -2.30
C HIS A 122 -5.46 -7.42 -3.29
N PHE A 123 -6.40 -6.51 -3.56
CA PHE A 123 -7.31 -6.62 -4.69
C PHE A 123 -6.91 -5.57 -5.72
N ASN A 124 -6.82 -5.96 -6.98
CA ASN A 124 -6.40 -5.11 -8.09
C ASN A 124 -7.50 -5.07 -9.14
N LEU A 125 -7.84 -3.87 -9.58
CA LEU A 125 -8.81 -3.64 -10.64
C LEU A 125 -8.31 -2.50 -11.52
N SER A 126 -8.31 -2.69 -12.83
CA SER A 126 -7.92 -1.69 -13.81
C SER A 126 -9.10 -1.50 -14.77
N LEU A 127 -9.75 -0.36 -14.71
CA LEU A 127 -10.95 -0.06 -15.51
C LEU A 127 -10.62 0.92 -16.63
N PRO A 128 -11.09 0.69 -17.86
CA PRO A 128 -10.98 1.67 -18.92
C PRO A 128 -11.83 2.92 -18.57
N ILE A 129 -11.27 4.10 -18.82
CA ILE A 129 -12.05 5.34 -18.75
C ILE A 129 -12.92 5.37 -19.99
N LEU A 130 -14.18 4.96 -19.86
CA LEU A 130 -15.19 5.14 -20.91
C LEU A 130 -15.47 6.63 -21.00
N GLY A 131 -15.00 7.24 -22.09
CA GLY A 131 -15.14 8.62 -22.51
C GLY A 131 -15.79 9.61 -21.53
N SER A 132 -15.25 10.80 -21.45
CA SER A 132 -15.71 11.89 -20.57
C SER A 132 -17.21 11.81 -20.30
N ILE A 133 -17.54 11.51 -19.05
CA ILE A 133 -18.89 11.77 -18.54
C ILE A 133 -19.12 13.27 -18.76
N PRO A 134 -20.18 13.67 -19.48
CA PRO A 134 -20.47 15.08 -19.74
C PRO A 134 -20.75 15.84 -18.45
#